data_60aed6e44f34f39c9669d6da9fa5a214
#
_entry.id   60aed6e44f34f39c9669d6da9fa5a214
#
_cell.length_a   1.000
_cell.length_b   1.000
_cell.length_c   1.000
_cell.angle_alpha   90.00
_cell.angle_beta   90.00
_cell.angle_gamma   90.00
#
_symmetry.space_group_name_H-M   'P 1'
#
loop_
_entity.id
_entity.type
_entity.pdbx_description
1 polymer ?
#
loop_
_entity_poly.entity_id
_entity_poly.type
_entity_poly.pdbx_seq_one_letter_code
_entity_poly.pdbx_strand_id
1 'polypeptide(L)'
;MEEIMSQKTTKRVFTRKSKLFLILASMILALSCKNPLGDESGGSGGAGGGGSGGGQTITNKDGRVFPAWYLTEQQQKQNFSMGPKILFDTMKRNKGGSMDMEYRIPAIIVAKNGNIIAIADKRYGHGGDIGTGNNKPIDVVYKVSKDGGDTWSEEKIIPPKTPNNATMTGIQNKGDALVFLHPDGDLICMAVSGGGYASAGNAATPSRMVRSESKDNGITWSSWKEVGEELFNKIQLTHGKKQGFATSGRGLTLKDGTLTAGFSVNDTSSGVIAVYAYSKDKGQTWQYGGAIKQSGGTINEPKVIAELDDGKLLMSVRNAKQNGKVNNKNPNPRMFAKFDASGSSMPTRLSDWNFRCGNVDAEGVVWTRKNEQDITRILHIQAGPNYRNGLRLYISTDEGTTFPTYFSILDSTEKEIDSACYSSLDVCGDGTIVTLAEEHSPNGQYYDIVFRRYNMFDITQGKAVYKTEWYKDIK
;
A
#
# COMPACT_ATOMS: atom_id res chain seq x y z
N MET A 1 57.05 25.44 24.95
CA MET A 1 56.43 26.75 24.95
C MET A 1 54.96 26.49 24.63
N GLU A 2 54.22 26.08 25.60
CA GLU A 2 53.35 26.87 26.51
C GLU A 2 52.53 27.91 25.77
N GLU A 3 51.21 27.62 25.72
CA GLU A 3 50.28 28.49 26.38
C GLU A 3 48.94 27.78 26.58
N ILE A 4 48.58 27.68 27.84
CA ILE A 4 47.34 27.27 28.43
C ILE A 4 46.42 28.49 28.42
N MET A 5 45.16 28.33 27.94
CA MET A 5 44.14 29.28 28.36
C MET A 5 42.81 28.55 28.64
N SER A 6 42.51 28.53 29.89
CA SER A 6 41.26 28.29 30.61
C SER A 6 40.09 29.05 30.00
N GLN A 7 38.94 28.37 29.84
CA GLN A 7 37.65 29.06 29.79
C GLN A 7 36.63 28.44 30.72
N LYS A 8 36.08 29.32 31.48
CA LYS A 8 35.17 29.19 32.61
C LYS A 8 33.80 28.65 32.25
N THR A 9 33.36 27.72 33.05
CA THR A 9 31.97 27.26 33.22
C THR A 9 31.08 28.38 33.67
N THR A 10 30.03 28.69 32.92
CA THR A 10 28.93 29.52 33.43
C THR A 10 27.66 28.68 33.46
N LYS A 11 27.27 28.23 34.65
CA LYS A 11 25.96 27.65 34.95
C LYS A 11 24.92 28.77 34.90
N ARG A 12 23.96 28.66 34.00
CA ARG A 12 22.69 29.41 34.09
C ARG A 12 21.60 28.49 34.63
N VAL A 13 21.19 28.83 35.84
CA VAL A 13 20.00 28.33 36.52
C VAL A 13 18.80 29.01 35.88
N PHE A 14 17.88 28.26 35.28
CA PHE A 14 16.57 28.77 34.92
C PHE A 14 15.51 28.22 35.86
N THR A 15 14.96 29.12 36.61
CA THR A 15 13.83 28.91 37.51
C THR A 15 12.54 28.59 36.74
N ARG A 16 11.86 27.53 37.16
CA ARG A 16 10.51 27.19 36.76
C ARG A 16 9.53 28.28 37.21
N LYS A 17 8.82 28.85 36.25
CA LYS A 17 7.52 29.52 36.53
C LYS A 17 6.39 28.66 36.00
N SER A 18 5.65 28.09 36.92
CA SER A 18 4.40 27.38 36.69
C SER A 18 3.35 28.36 36.15
N LYS A 19 2.80 28.11 34.97
CA LYS A 19 1.53 28.73 34.56
C LYS A 19 0.45 27.66 34.58
N LEU A 20 -0.43 27.84 35.52
CA LEU A 20 -1.69 27.14 35.70
C LEU A 20 -2.60 27.53 34.50
N PHE A 21 -2.94 26.60 33.62
CA PHE A 21 -4.01 26.79 32.63
C PHE A 21 -5.27 26.09 33.12
N LEU A 22 -6.29 26.90 33.34
CA LEU A 22 -7.65 26.50 33.66
C LEU A 22 -8.22 25.70 32.46
N ILE A 23 -8.61 24.45 32.70
CA ILE A 23 -9.36 23.66 31.74
C ILE A 23 -10.85 23.99 31.98
N LEU A 24 -11.46 24.68 31.04
CA LEU A 24 -12.92 24.82 30.96
C LEU A 24 -13.45 23.55 30.24
N ALA A 25 -14.08 22.69 31.00
CA ALA A 25 -14.81 21.55 30.48
C ALA A 25 -16.13 22.01 29.86
N SER A 26 -16.24 21.98 28.54
CA SER A 26 -17.52 22.12 27.85
C SER A 26 -18.16 20.75 27.71
N MET A 27 -19.15 20.47 28.55
CA MET A 27 -20.08 19.36 28.35
C MET A 27 -20.93 19.66 27.13
N ILE A 28 -20.78 18.85 26.07
CA ILE A 28 -21.74 18.78 24.98
C ILE A 28 -22.68 17.62 25.30
N LEU A 29 -23.94 17.97 25.58
CA LEU A 29 -25.04 17.03 25.69
C LEU A 29 -25.27 16.35 24.34
N ALA A 30 -25.15 15.03 24.31
CA ALA A 30 -25.65 14.22 23.21
C ALA A 30 -27.19 14.14 23.32
N LEU A 31 -27.90 14.84 22.44
CA LEU A 31 -29.32 14.62 22.24
C LEU A 31 -29.50 13.38 21.35
N SER A 32 -29.95 12.31 21.97
CA SER A 32 -30.48 11.13 21.32
C SER A 32 -31.85 11.46 20.73
N CYS A 33 -31.98 11.57 19.44
CA CYS A 33 -33.28 11.56 18.76
C CYS A 33 -33.73 10.11 18.58
N LYS A 34 -34.67 9.69 19.41
CA LYS A 34 -35.51 8.51 19.17
C LYS A 34 -36.56 8.86 18.13
N ASN A 35 -36.60 8.11 17.02
CA ASN A 35 -37.76 8.08 16.14
C ASN A 35 -38.81 7.13 16.71
N PRO A 36 -40.08 7.51 16.70
CA PRO A 36 -41.15 6.61 17.11
C PRO A 36 -41.58 5.67 16.00
N LEU A 37 -41.82 4.44 16.41
CA LEU A 37 -42.31 3.30 15.69
C LEU A 37 -43.68 3.51 15.07
N GLY A 38 -43.84 2.95 13.89
CA GLY A 38 -45.15 2.49 13.39
C GLY A 38 -45.01 1.02 13.02
N ASP A 39 -45.64 0.17 13.82
CA ASP A 39 -45.96 -1.22 13.49
C ASP A 39 -47.00 -1.25 12.37
N GLU A 40 -46.82 -2.14 11.38
CA GLU A 40 -47.89 -3.09 11.00
C GLU A 40 -47.37 -4.24 10.14
N SER A 41 -47.94 -5.35 10.41
CA SER A 41 -47.75 -6.73 10.08
C SER A 41 -47.97 -7.15 8.62
N GLY A 42 -47.32 -8.24 8.24
CA GLY A 42 -48.01 -9.29 7.49
C GLY A 42 -47.35 -9.76 6.21
N GLY A 43 -46.98 -11.02 6.14
CA GLY A 43 -46.97 -11.75 4.88
C GLY A 43 -45.76 -12.63 4.58
N SER A 44 -45.85 -13.83 5.03
CA SER A 44 -45.15 -15.09 4.70
C SER A 44 -44.47 -15.30 3.36
N GLY A 45 -43.31 -15.94 3.41
CA GLY A 45 -43.00 -17.09 2.55
C GLY A 45 -41.88 -16.92 1.53
N GLY A 46 -40.84 -17.69 1.68
CA GLY A 46 -39.91 -18.03 0.60
C GLY A 46 -38.49 -18.20 1.04
N ALA A 47 -38.10 -19.40 1.42
CA ALA A 47 -36.73 -19.81 1.64
C ALA A 47 -35.95 -19.83 0.34
N GLY A 48 -34.75 -19.29 0.35
CA GLY A 48 -33.77 -19.36 -0.75
C GLY A 48 -32.44 -18.81 -0.28
N GLY A 49 -31.56 -19.70 0.18
CA GLY A 49 -30.27 -19.36 0.75
C GLY A 49 -29.28 -18.74 -0.23
N GLY A 50 -28.39 -17.96 0.32
CA GLY A 50 -27.28 -17.36 -0.38
C GLY A 50 -26.84 -16.10 0.36
N GLY A 51 -26.23 -16.26 1.56
CA GLY A 51 -25.69 -15.16 2.33
C GLY A 51 -24.53 -14.47 1.61
N SER A 52 -24.82 -13.50 0.76
CA SER A 52 -23.83 -12.53 0.31
C SER A 52 -23.52 -11.60 1.49
N GLY A 53 -22.34 -11.77 2.09
CA GLY A 53 -21.84 -10.97 3.20
C GLY A 53 -21.50 -9.53 2.80
N GLY A 54 -22.40 -8.81 2.15
CA GLY A 54 -22.27 -7.41 1.79
C GLY A 54 -22.58 -6.49 2.97
N GLY A 55 -21.90 -5.34 3.08
CA GLY A 55 -22.27 -4.23 3.94
C GLY A 55 -23.64 -3.66 3.54
N GLN A 56 -24.17 -2.75 4.35
CA GLN A 56 -25.40 -2.02 4.02
C GLN A 56 -25.25 -1.30 2.68
N THR A 57 -26.28 -1.36 1.85
CA THR A 57 -26.31 -0.73 0.53
C THR A 57 -27.52 0.18 0.41
N ILE A 58 -27.41 1.17 -0.45
CA ILE A 58 -28.48 2.04 -0.90
C ILE A 58 -28.68 1.87 -2.40
N THR A 59 -29.91 2.02 -2.85
CA THR A 59 -30.26 1.96 -4.27
C THR A 59 -30.82 3.32 -4.69
N ASN A 60 -30.25 3.91 -5.74
CA ASN A 60 -30.78 5.15 -6.32
C ASN A 60 -32.00 4.88 -7.18
N LYS A 61 -32.63 5.96 -7.70
CA LYS A 61 -33.82 5.87 -8.55
C LYS A 61 -33.61 5.07 -9.84
N ASP A 62 -32.39 5.03 -10.37
CA ASP A 62 -32.03 4.31 -11.57
C ASP A 62 -31.75 2.81 -11.31
N GLY A 63 -31.95 2.34 -10.06
CA GLY A 63 -31.71 0.95 -9.67
C GLY A 63 -30.22 0.61 -9.43
N ARG A 64 -29.32 1.60 -9.42
CA ARG A 64 -27.91 1.38 -9.09
C ARG A 64 -27.75 1.17 -7.59
N VAL A 65 -26.92 0.22 -7.22
CA VAL A 65 -26.66 -0.16 -5.83
C VAL A 65 -25.27 0.34 -5.42
N PHE A 66 -25.20 1.03 -4.28
CA PHE A 66 -23.97 1.58 -3.70
C PHE A 66 -23.83 1.16 -2.25
N PRO A 67 -22.60 1.08 -1.74
CA PRO A 67 -22.35 1.03 -0.29
C PRO A 67 -22.99 2.25 0.41
N ALA A 68 -23.72 2.04 1.49
CA ALA A 68 -24.36 3.11 2.25
C ALA A 68 -23.38 4.10 2.90
N TRP A 69 -22.12 3.71 3.03
CA TRP A 69 -21.06 4.54 3.59
C TRP A 69 -20.41 5.51 2.60
N TYR A 70 -20.78 5.48 1.32
CA TYR A 70 -20.27 6.45 0.34
C TYR A 70 -20.70 7.87 0.71
N LEU A 71 -19.77 8.83 0.58
CA LEU A 71 -20.03 10.22 0.93
C LEU A 71 -21.05 10.84 -0.04
N THR A 72 -22.04 11.53 0.51
CA THR A 72 -22.96 12.33 -0.27
C THR A 72 -22.26 13.54 -0.90
N GLU A 73 -22.88 14.17 -1.91
CA GLU A 73 -22.35 15.38 -2.54
C GLU A 73 -22.07 16.50 -1.52
N GLN A 74 -22.93 16.65 -0.50
CA GLN A 74 -22.72 17.64 0.56
C GLN A 74 -21.50 17.30 1.41
N GLN A 75 -21.30 16.03 1.76
CA GLN A 75 -20.15 15.59 2.54
C GLN A 75 -18.84 15.71 1.75
N GLN A 76 -18.89 15.57 0.41
CA GLN A 76 -17.73 15.79 -0.46
C GLN A 76 -17.23 17.23 -0.47
N LYS A 77 -18.09 18.21 -0.10
CA LYS A 77 -17.77 19.64 -0.03
C LYS A 77 -17.25 20.10 1.35
N GLN A 78 -16.98 19.16 2.24
CA GLN A 78 -16.49 19.40 3.60
C GLN A 78 -15.27 18.55 3.87
N ASN A 79 -14.46 18.93 4.84
CA ASN A 79 -13.35 18.09 5.30
C ASN A 79 -13.88 16.75 5.81
N PHE A 80 -13.31 15.69 5.28
CA PHE A 80 -13.59 14.34 5.72
C PHE A 80 -12.28 13.56 5.83
N SER A 81 -11.97 13.15 7.04
CA SER A 81 -10.88 12.21 7.33
C SER A 81 -11.32 11.17 8.35
N MET A 82 -10.87 9.96 8.18
CA MET A 82 -11.07 8.84 9.10
C MET A 82 -9.72 8.24 9.49
N GLY A 83 -9.57 7.86 10.73
CA GLY A 83 -8.34 7.30 11.30
C GLY A 83 -7.51 8.36 12.03
N PRO A 84 -6.29 8.02 12.49
CA PRO A 84 -5.62 6.73 12.29
C PRO A 84 -6.31 5.55 12.99
N LYS A 85 -6.38 4.38 12.33
CA LYS A 85 -6.82 3.11 12.92
C LYS A 85 -5.69 2.09 12.78
N ILE A 86 -5.15 1.57 13.88
CA ILE A 86 -4.17 0.48 13.85
C ILE A 86 -4.94 -0.80 13.52
N LEU A 87 -4.66 -1.37 12.35
CA LEU A 87 -5.29 -2.62 11.91
C LEU A 87 -4.48 -3.84 12.31
N PHE A 88 -3.15 -3.74 12.23
CA PHE A 88 -2.25 -4.80 12.63
C PHE A 88 -1.23 -4.22 13.59
N ASP A 89 -1.32 -4.68 14.84
CA ASP A 89 -0.59 -4.14 15.99
C ASP A 89 0.62 -5.03 16.31
N THR A 90 1.81 -4.55 15.99
CA THR A 90 3.10 -5.21 16.29
C THR A 90 3.44 -5.17 17.79
N MET A 91 2.77 -4.33 18.57
CA MET A 91 3.06 -4.11 19.98
C MET A 91 2.61 -5.22 20.91
N LYS A 92 1.79 -6.16 20.46
CA LYS A 92 1.38 -7.32 21.27
C LYS A 92 2.57 -8.24 21.49
N ARG A 93 3.37 -7.93 22.52
CA ARG A 93 4.55 -8.70 22.94
C ARG A 93 4.22 -9.54 24.15
N ASN A 94 4.89 -10.70 24.27
CA ASN A 94 4.93 -11.43 25.52
C ASN A 94 5.65 -10.62 26.60
N LYS A 95 5.27 -10.82 27.87
CA LYS A 95 5.86 -10.17 29.05
C LYS A 95 7.38 -10.33 29.19
N GLY A 96 8.03 -11.14 28.34
CA GLY A 96 9.48 -11.40 28.36
C GLY A 96 10.30 -10.56 27.37
N GLY A 97 9.70 -9.64 26.62
CA GLY A 97 10.43 -8.75 25.71
C GLY A 97 10.83 -9.36 24.38
N SER A 98 10.54 -10.65 24.11
CA SER A 98 10.69 -11.24 22.79
C SER A 98 9.53 -10.82 21.89
N MET A 99 9.82 -10.54 20.62
CA MET A 99 8.81 -10.23 19.62
C MET A 99 8.07 -11.51 19.23
N ASP A 100 6.76 -11.58 19.50
CA ASP A 100 5.96 -12.74 19.09
C ASP A 100 5.61 -12.69 17.61
N MET A 101 5.37 -11.48 17.10
CA MET A 101 5.05 -11.23 15.71
C MET A 101 5.40 -9.79 15.33
N GLU A 102 5.68 -9.59 14.06
CA GLU A 102 5.81 -8.28 13.43
C GLU A 102 4.92 -8.23 12.20
N TYR A 103 4.22 -7.11 12.00
CA TYR A 103 3.46 -6.86 10.78
C TYR A 103 4.22 -5.89 9.89
N ARG A 104 4.34 -6.27 8.62
CA ARG A 104 5.06 -5.50 7.61
C ARG A 104 4.32 -5.54 6.28
N ILE A 105 4.77 -4.73 5.33
CA ILE A 105 4.43 -4.79 3.92
C ILE A 105 2.93 -4.64 3.69
N PRO A 106 2.39 -3.42 3.87
CA PRO A 106 0.97 -3.15 3.67
C PRO A 106 0.58 -3.21 2.20
N ALA A 107 -0.59 -3.80 1.93
CA ALA A 107 -1.31 -3.68 0.67
C ALA A 107 -2.78 -3.41 0.96
N ILE A 108 -3.39 -2.48 0.22
CA ILE A 108 -4.82 -2.17 0.36
C ILE A 108 -5.48 -2.18 -1.01
N ILE A 109 -6.70 -2.72 -1.08
CA ILE A 109 -7.50 -2.73 -2.30
C ILE A 109 -8.98 -2.57 -1.98
N VAL A 110 -9.70 -1.87 -2.84
CA VAL A 110 -11.14 -1.70 -2.78
C VAL A 110 -11.78 -2.64 -3.79
N ALA A 111 -12.60 -3.58 -3.32
CA ALA A 111 -13.33 -4.52 -4.16
C ALA A 111 -14.49 -3.83 -4.89
N LYS A 112 -15.00 -4.48 -5.94
CA LYS A 112 -16.07 -3.94 -6.81
C LYS A 112 -17.36 -3.57 -6.05
N ASN A 113 -17.66 -4.27 -4.95
CA ASN A 113 -18.82 -3.98 -4.09
C ASN A 113 -18.54 -2.94 -3.00
N GLY A 114 -17.34 -2.34 -2.99
CA GLY A 114 -16.92 -1.35 -2.00
C GLY A 114 -16.29 -1.94 -0.73
N ASN A 115 -16.16 -3.25 -0.57
CA ASN A 115 -15.36 -3.80 0.53
C ASN A 115 -13.92 -3.28 0.44
N ILE A 116 -13.33 -2.91 1.57
CA ILE A 116 -11.93 -2.53 1.67
C ILE A 116 -11.17 -3.69 2.29
N ILE A 117 -10.12 -4.16 1.62
CA ILE A 117 -9.30 -5.27 2.07
C ILE A 117 -7.90 -4.74 2.42
N ALA A 118 -7.55 -4.82 3.70
CA ALA A 118 -6.22 -4.52 4.21
C ALA A 118 -5.43 -5.82 4.35
N ILE A 119 -4.22 -5.84 3.79
CA ILE A 119 -3.34 -7.02 3.73
C ILE A 119 -1.98 -6.65 4.33
N ALA A 120 -1.34 -7.58 5.02
CA ALA A 120 0.01 -7.43 5.56
C ALA A 120 0.73 -8.78 5.66
N ASP A 121 2.05 -8.74 5.74
CA ASP A 121 2.86 -9.86 6.21
C ASP A 121 2.72 -10.00 7.72
N LYS A 122 2.46 -11.21 8.18
CA LYS A 122 2.60 -11.59 9.59
C LYS A 122 3.86 -12.42 9.77
N ARG A 123 4.84 -11.86 10.45
CA ARG A 123 6.18 -12.43 10.64
C ARG A 123 6.30 -12.94 12.07
N TYR A 124 6.51 -14.25 12.26
CA TYR A 124 6.49 -14.88 13.56
C TYR A 124 7.88 -14.85 14.23
N GLY A 125 8.04 -13.96 15.21
CA GLY A 125 9.25 -13.82 16.01
C GLY A 125 10.49 -13.27 15.29
N HIS A 126 10.28 -12.53 14.18
CA HIS A 126 11.37 -11.86 13.44
C HIS A 126 10.84 -10.73 12.55
N GLY A 127 11.71 -9.81 12.16
CA GLY A 127 11.42 -8.73 11.20
C GLY A 127 11.98 -8.96 9.79
N GLY A 128 12.60 -10.11 9.51
CA GLY A 128 13.26 -10.38 8.22
C GLY A 128 12.28 -10.74 7.10
N ASP A 129 12.65 -10.44 5.85
CA ASP A 129 11.89 -10.74 4.64
C ASP A 129 11.95 -12.24 4.28
N ILE A 130 11.17 -12.66 3.28
CA ILE A 130 11.22 -14.02 2.72
C ILE A 130 12.66 -14.35 2.31
N GLY A 131 13.14 -15.53 2.76
CA GLY A 131 14.52 -15.96 2.50
C GLY A 131 15.58 -15.36 3.42
N THR A 132 15.20 -14.52 4.39
CA THR A 132 16.06 -14.05 5.47
C THR A 132 15.69 -14.73 6.80
N GLY A 133 16.60 -14.77 7.77
CA GLY A 133 16.25 -15.11 9.16
C GLY A 133 15.77 -16.53 9.44
N ASN A 134 16.63 -17.52 9.26
CA ASN A 134 16.49 -18.87 9.89
C ASN A 134 15.16 -19.60 9.64
N ASN A 135 14.54 -19.50 8.46
CA ASN A 135 13.32 -20.21 8.09
C ASN A 135 12.11 -19.98 9.01
N LYS A 136 12.05 -18.83 9.67
CA LYS A 136 10.90 -18.49 10.50
C LYS A 136 9.68 -18.22 9.63
N PRO A 137 8.48 -18.61 10.11
CA PRO A 137 7.25 -18.48 9.30
C PRO A 137 6.89 -17.04 8.98
N ILE A 138 6.35 -16.85 7.76
CA ILE A 138 5.67 -15.64 7.31
C ILE A 138 4.37 -16.05 6.64
N ASP A 139 3.27 -15.41 7.01
CA ASP A 139 1.97 -15.55 6.38
C ASP A 139 1.49 -14.22 5.82
N VAL A 140 0.75 -14.26 4.73
CA VAL A 140 -0.06 -13.13 4.28
C VAL A 140 -1.39 -13.17 5.02
N VAL A 141 -1.67 -12.11 5.78
CA VAL A 141 -2.91 -11.94 6.55
C VAL A 141 -3.75 -10.80 6.00
N TYR A 142 -5.06 -10.83 6.28
CA TYR A 142 -5.96 -9.78 5.82
C TYR A 142 -7.09 -9.51 6.80
N LYS A 143 -7.66 -8.30 6.68
CA LYS A 143 -8.91 -7.86 7.31
C LYS A 143 -9.80 -7.21 6.27
N VAL A 144 -11.11 -7.28 6.45
CA VAL A 144 -12.11 -6.72 5.54
C VAL A 144 -12.98 -5.72 6.28
N SER A 145 -13.17 -4.55 5.69
CA SER A 145 -14.20 -3.59 6.08
C SER A 145 -15.30 -3.55 5.03
N LYS A 146 -16.55 -3.50 5.47
CA LYS A 146 -17.75 -3.38 4.62
C LYS A 146 -18.44 -2.03 4.76
N ASP A 147 -17.92 -1.16 5.56
CA ASP A 147 -18.49 0.12 6.00
C ASP A 147 -17.50 1.30 5.84
N GLY A 148 -16.61 1.19 4.83
CA GLY A 148 -15.69 2.27 4.49
C GLY A 148 -14.54 2.48 5.47
N GLY A 149 -14.20 1.45 6.25
CA GLY A 149 -13.12 1.47 7.21
C GLY A 149 -13.56 1.75 8.65
N ASP A 150 -14.88 1.85 8.89
CA ASP A 150 -15.38 2.10 10.23
C ASP A 150 -15.19 0.90 11.15
N THR A 151 -15.60 -0.28 10.70
CA THR A 151 -15.32 -1.55 11.37
C THR A 151 -14.54 -2.52 10.49
N TRP A 152 -13.85 -3.46 11.11
CA TRP A 152 -13.00 -4.43 10.44
C TRP A 152 -13.25 -5.83 10.98
N SER A 153 -13.18 -6.83 10.09
CA SER A 153 -13.23 -8.22 10.49
C SER A 153 -12.06 -8.59 11.40
N GLU A 154 -12.19 -9.72 12.08
CA GLU A 154 -11.03 -10.38 12.67
C GLU A 154 -9.98 -10.69 11.59
N GLU A 155 -8.71 -10.75 12.02
CA GLU A 155 -7.60 -11.15 11.16
C GLU A 155 -7.78 -12.56 10.63
N LYS A 156 -7.54 -12.74 9.33
CA LYS A 156 -7.54 -14.05 8.66
C LYS A 156 -6.23 -14.25 7.91
N ILE A 157 -5.83 -15.51 7.72
CA ILE A 157 -4.68 -15.92 6.91
C ILE A 157 -5.20 -16.32 5.53
N ILE A 158 -4.51 -15.90 4.45
CA ILE A 158 -4.73 -16.49 3.13
C ILE A 158 -4.15 -17.92 3.15
N PRO A 159 -4.99 -18.96 2.95
CA PRO A 159 -4.62 -20.34 3.24
C PRO A 159 -3.61 -20.94 2.23
N PRO A 160 -2.86 -21.99 2.63
CA PRO A 160 -2.76 -22.52 3.97
C PRO A 160 -1.78 -21.72 4.84
N LYS A 161 -1.94 -21.82 6.16
CA LYS A 161 -0.98 -21.26 7.12
C LYS A 161 0.40 -21.87 6.93
N THR A 162 1.43 -21.05 7.07
CA THR A 162 2.82 -21.48 7.01
C THR A 162 3.18 -22.36 8.21
N PRO A 163 3.78 -23.56 8.00
CA PRO A 163 4.20 -24.41 9.10
C PRO A 163 5.38 -23.79 9.88
N ASN A 164 5.49 -24.12 11.18
CA ASN A 164 6.56 -23.59 12.06
C ASN A 164 7.97 -23.99 11.60
N ASN A 165 8.09 -25.08 10.86
CA ASN A 165 9.34 -25.60 10.29
C ASN A 165 9.43 -25.35 8.79
N ALA A 166 8.89 -24.23 8.31
CA ALA A 166 8.90 -23.87 6.90
C ALA A 166 10.31 -23.88 6.31
N THR A 167 10.43 -24.31 5.07
CA THR A 167 11.69 -24.33 4.32
C THR A 167 11.64 -23.32 3.16
N MET A 168 12.81 -22.99 2.62
CA MET A 168 12.94 -22.14 1.44
C MET A 168 12.90 -22.91 0.12
N THR A 169 12.80 -24.24 0.16
CA THR A 169 12.83 -25.08 -1.04
C THR A 169 11.49 -25.16 -1.78
N GLY A 170 10.39 -24.82 -1.08
CA GLY A 170 9.02 -24.86 -1.62
C GLY A 170 8.31 -23.51 -1.46
N ILE A 171 6.98 -23.54 -1.50
CA ILE A 171 6.10 -22.37 -1.41
C ILE A 171 5.49 -22.22 0.00
N GLN A 172 6.21 -22.60 1.05
CA GLN A 172 5.65 -22.63 2.41
C GLN A 172 5.49 -21.21 2.99
N ASN A 173 6.56 -20.39 2.98
CA ASN A 173 6.51 -18.98 3.36
C ASN A 173 5.89 -18.13 2.24
N LYS A 174 5.06 -17.16 2.62
CA LYS A 174 4.42 -16.22 1.68
C LYS A 174 4.43 -14.83 2.29
N GLY A 175 4.90 -13.85 1.51
CA GLY A 175 4.94 -12.44 1.91
C GLY A 175 5.07 -11.50 0.73
N ASP A 176 5.18 -10.21 0.99
CA ASP A 176 5.25 -9.16 -0.03
C ASP A 176 4.04 -9.22 -0.98
N ALA A 177 2.83 -9.17 -0.42
CA ALA A 177 1.60 -9.32 -1.19
C ALA A 177 1.41 -8.18 -2.20
N LEU A 178 1.12 -8.57 -3.46
CA LEU A 178 0.71 -7.69 -4.56
C LEU A 178 -0.71 -8.05 -4.96
N VAL A 179 -1.68 -7.13 -4.79
CA VAL A 179 -3.10 -7.42 -4.97
C VAL A 179 -3.72 -6.62 -6.11
N PHE A 180 -4.58 -7.27 -6.89
CA PHE A 180 -5.25 -6.70 -8.06
C PHE A 180 -6.76 -6.86 -7.95
N LEU A 181 -7.50 -5.88 -8.47
CA LEU A 181 -8.92 -6.00 -8.79
C LEU A 181 -9.05 -6.22 -10.31
N HIS A 182 -9.57 -7.37 -10.73
CA HIS A 182 -9.87 -7.64 -12.12
C HIS A 182 -11.26 -7.05 -12.51
N PRO A 183 -11.50 -6.64 -13.77
CA PRO A 183 -12.75 -6.01 -14.20
C PRO A 183 -14.02 -6.83 -13.94
N ASP A 184 -13.92 -8.17 -13.90
CA ASP A 184 -15.06 -9.04 -13.55
C ASP A 184 -15.39 -9.06 -12.05
N GLY A 185 -14.55 -8.46 -11.21
CA GLY A 185 -14.73 -8.35 -9.76
C GLY A 185 -13.88 -9.32 -8.93
N ASP A 186 -13.18 -10.26 -9.57
CA ASP A 186 -12.24 -11.14 -8.86
C ASP A 186 -11.06 -10.33 -8.29
N LEU A 187 -10.65 -10.66 -7.08
CA LEU A 187 -9.41 -10.16 -6.50
C LEU A 187 -8.32 -11.23 -6.67
N ILE A 188 -7.16 -10.81 -7.14
CA ILE A 188 -6.00 -11.67 -7.35
C ILE A 188 -4.88 -11.20 -6.41
N CYS A 189 -4.39 -12.09 -5.57
CA CYS A 189 -3.24 -11.80 -4.71
C CYS A 189 -2.05 -12.64 -5.14
N MET A 190 -0.95 -11.97 -5.47
CA MET A 190 0.36 -12.57 -5.71
C MET A 190 1.20 -12.41 -4.46
N ALA A 191 2.12 -13.34 -4.20
CA ALA A 191 3.07 -13.19 -3.10
C ALA A 191 4.42 -13.82 -3.44
N VAL A 192 5.46 -13.33 -2.80
CA VAL A 192 6.81 -13.89 -2.85
C VAL A 192 6.87 -15.16 -2.02
N SER A 193 7.65 -16.15 -2.48
CA SER A 193 7.86 -17.42 -1.80
C SER A 193 9.23 -18.02 -2.12
N GLY A 194 9.49 -19.24 -1.66
CA GLY A 194 10.76 -19.93 -1.86
C GLY A 194 11.89 -19.26 -1.10
N GLY A 195 13.03 -19.04 -1.75
CA GLY A 195 14.18 -18.31 -1.21
C GLY A 195 14.01 -16.79 -1.20
N GLY A 196 12.84 -16.28 -1.62
CA GLY A 196 12.60 -14.84 -1.76
C GLY A 196 13.64 -14.19 -2.67
N TYR A 197 14.08 -12.99 -2.30
CA TYR A 197 15.20 -12.35 -2.97
C TYR A 197 16.54 -12.70 -2.31
N ALA A 198 16.60 -12.74 -0.99
CA ALA A 198 17.86 -12.82 -0.24
C ALA A 198 18.59 -14.17 -0.42
N SER A 199 17.85 -15.30 -0.42
CA SER A 199 18.42 -16.64 -0.52
C SER A 199 18.37 -17.24 -1.92
N ALA A 200 17.77 -16.58 -2.89
CA ALA A 200 17.60 -17.10 -4.25
C ALA A 200 18.87 -17.09 -5.11
N GLY A 201 19.98 -16.59 -4.59
CA GLY A 201 21.31 -16.77 -5.22
C GLY A 201 21.77 -18.21 -5.26
N ASN A 202 21.15 -19.09 -4.47
CA ASN A 202 21.39 -20.55 -4.46
C ASN A 202 20.35 -21.26 -5.33
N ALA A 203 20.79 -22.11 -6.25
CA ALA A 203 19.92 -22.88 -7.14
C ALA A 203 18.93 -23.81 -6.39
N ALA A 204 19.27 -24.25 -5.17
CA ALA A 204 18.39 -25.07 -4.34
C ALA A 204 17.21 -24.28 -3.75
N THR A 205 17.30 -22.97 -3.66
CA THR A 205 16.29 -22.09 -3.06
C THR A 205 15.93 -20.92 -4.01
N PRO A 206 15.43 -21.18 -5.23
CA PRO A 206 15.12 -20.10 -6.17
C PRO A 206 13.99 -19.19 -5.64
N SER A 207 13.91 -17.99 -6.15
CA SER A 207 12.71 -17.16 -6.00
C SER A 207 11.51 -17.87 -6.58
N ARG A 208 10.40 -17.81 -5.88
CA ARG A 208 9.10 -18.36 -6.32
C ARG A 208 8.02 -17.29 -6.14
N MET A 209 6.98 -17.43 -6.92
CA MET A 209 5.80 -16.60 -6.83
C MET A 209 4.58 -17.48 -6.67
N VAL A 210 3.67 -17.07 -5.80
CA VAL A 210 2.42 -17.78 -5.55
C VAL A 210 1.24 -16.87 -5.80
N ARG A 211 0.09 -17.46 -6.14
CA ARG A 211 -1.16 -16.80 -6.47
C ARG A 211 -2.30 -17.37 -5.63
N SER A 212 -3.16 -16.50 -5.12
CA SER A 212 -4.46 -16.79 -4.54
C SER A 212 -5.52 -15.89 -5.17
N GLU A 213 -6.78 -16.30 -5.14
CA GLU A 213 -7.90 -15.48 -5.65
C GLU A 213 -9.07 -15.48 -4.68
N SER A 214 -9.80 -14.36 -4.71
CA SER A 214 -11.10 -14.20 -4.04
C SER A 214 -12.17 -13.87 -5.08
N LYS A 215 -13.29 -14.59 -5.04
CA LYS A 215 -14.46 -14.38 -5.91
C LYS A 215 -15.65 -13.78 -5.17
N ASP A 216 -15.45 -13.42 -3.91
CA ASP A 216 -16.48 -12.92 -2.99
C ASP A 216 -16.08 -11.57 -2.36
N ASN A 217 -15.39 -10.74 -3.15
CA ASN A 217 -14.96 -9.39 -2.75
C ASN A 217 -14.09 -9.39 -1.47
N GLY A 218 -13.14 -10.32 -1.39
CA GLY A 218 -12.13 -10.38 -0.34
C GLY A 218 -12.55 -11.10 0.94
N ILE A 219 -13.75 -11.69 1.00
CA ILE A 219 -14.23 -12.37 2.23
C ILE A 219 -13.50 -13.69 2.45
N THR A 220 -13.30 -14.46 1.37
CA THR A 220 -12.53 -15.69 1.38
C THR A 220 -11.52 -15.74 0.22
N TRP A 221 -10.46 -16.52 0.38
CA TRP A 221 -9.38 -16.66 -0.57
C TRP A 221 -9.08 -18.12 -0.83
N SER A 222 -8.72 -18.45 -2.06
CA SER A 222 -8.27 -19.79 -2.43
C SER A 222 -6.92 -20.13 -1.80
N SER A 223 -6.59 -21.41 -1.71
CA SER A 223 -5.24 -21.82 -1.35
C SER A 223 -4.22 -21.33 -2.37
N TRP A 224 -3.03 -20.98 -1.88
CA TRP A 224 -1.91 -20.56 -2.71
C TRP A 224 -1.50 -21.63 -3.72
N LYS A 225 -1.25 -21.21 -4.96
CA LYS A 225 -0.67 -22.02 -6.04
C LYS A 225 0.60 -21.36 -6.56
N GLU A 226 1.62 -22.15 -6.85
CA GLU A 226 2.83 -21.65 -7.52
C GLU A 226 2.51 -21.26 -8.96
N VAL A 227 3.03 -20.12 -9.39
CA VAL A 227 2.87 -19.56 -10.74
C VAL A 227 4.13 -18.82 -11.17
N GLY A 228 4.21 -18.43 -12.45
CA GLY A 228 5.27 -17.56 -12.98
C GLY A 228 6.62 -18.26 -13.16
N GLU A 229 6.65 -19.59 -13.23
CA GLU A 229 7.89 -20.31 -13.49
C GLU A 229 8.49 -19.91 -14.85
N GLU A 230 7.67 -19.74 -15.87
CA GLU A 230 8.06 -19.27 -17.20
C GLU A 230 8.72 -17.89 -17.17
N LEU A 231 8.20 -16.98 -16.35
CA LEU A 231 8.81 -15.66 -16.14
C LEU A 231 10.18 -15.78 -15.48
N PHE A 232 10.29 -16.55 -14.40
CA PHE A 232 11.57 -16.73 -13.71
C PHE A 232 12.61 -17.46 -14.58
N ASN A 233 12.20 -18.39 -15.43
CA ASN A 233 13.06 -19.04 -16.42
C ASN A 233 13.54 -18.02 -17.47
N LYS A 234 12.66 -17.12 -17.93
CA LYS A 234 13.05 -16.02 -18.84
C LYS A 234 13.98 -15.03 -18.16
N ILE A 235 13.73 -14.67 -16.89
CA ILE A 235 14.61 -13.83 -16.07
C ILE A 235 16.00 -14.48 -15.96
N GLN A 236 16.09 -15.76 -15.63
CA GLN A 236 17.37 -16.48 -15.54
C GLN A 236 18.12 -16.48 -16.87
N LEU A 237 17.41 -16.76 -17.96
CA LEU A 237 18.02 -16.78 -19.32
C LEU A 237 18.56 -15.39 -19.71
N THR A 238 17.85 -14.32 -19.33
CA THR A 238 18.15 -12.94 -19.76
C THR A 238 19.15 -12.25 -18.82
N HIS A 239 19.12 -12.55 -17.52
CA HIS A 239 19.84 -11.85 -16.48
C HIS A 239 20.82 -12.73 -15.69
N GLY A 240 20.89 -14.01 -16.01
CA GLY A 240 21.87 -14.96 -15.48
C GLY A 240 21.48 -15.61 -14.14
N LYS A 241 20.43 -15.13 -13.46
CA LYS A 241 19.97 -15.67 -12.16
C LYS A 241 18.46 -15.79 -12.10
N LYS A 242 17.95 -16.86 -11.49
CA LYS A 242 16.53 -17.02 -11.13
C LYS A 242 16.28 -16.35 -9.79
N GLN A 243 16.51 -15.02 -9.73
CA GLN A 243 16.46 -14.24 -8.50
C GLN A 243 15.74 -12.92 -8.74
N GLY A 244 14.58 -12.77 -8.12
CA GLY A 244 13.75 -11.55 -8.20
C GLY A 244 12.47 -11.73 -7.42
N PHE A 245 11.71 -10.65 -7.28
CA PHE A 245 10.39 -10.65 -6.63
C PHE A 245 9.50 -9.56 -7.21
N ALA A 246 8.19 -9.82 -7.23
CA ALA A 246 7.19 -8.80 -7.54
C ALA A 246 7.11 -7.80 -6.38
N THR A 247 7.04 -6.51 -6.70
CA THR A 247 6.90 -5.47 -5.69
C THR A 247 5.50 -5.52 -5.09
N SER A 248 5.42 -5.50 -3.77
CA SER A 248 4.18 -5.58 -2.98
C SER A 248 3.27 -4.36 -3.16
N GLY A 249 2.09 -4.40 -2.56
CA GLY A 249 1.11 -3.33 -2.53
C GLY A 249 -0.05 -3.54 -3.48
N ARG A 250 -0.60 -2.47 -4.05
CA ARG A 250 -1.66 -2.51 -5.05
C ARG A 250 -1.08 -2.70 -6.45
N GLY A 251 -1.52 -3.72 -7.17
CA GLY A 251 -1.18 -3.91 -8.58
C GLY A 251 -2.12 -3.12 -9.52
N LEU A 252 -1.62 -2.76 -10.68
CA LEU A 252 -2.42 -2.11 -11.73
C LEU A 252 -2.99 -3.15 -12.67
N THR A 253 -4.32 -3.17 -12.80
CA THR A 253 -5.04 -3.87 -13.87
C THR A 253 -5.39 -2.86 -14.96
N LEU A 254 -5.06 -3.17 -16.20
CA LEU A 254 -5.40 -2.35 -17.36
C LEU A 254 -6.88 -2.51 -17.71
N LYS A 255 -7.39 -1.60 -18.54
CA LYS A 255 -8.81 -1.60 -18.99
C LYS A 255 -9.22 -2.91 -19.67
N ASP A 256 -8.28 -3.57 -20.34
CA ASP A 256 -8.51 -4.87 -21.02
C ASP A 256 -8.43 -6.10 -20.07
N GLY A 257 -8.19 -5.88 -18.78
CA GLY A 257 -8.02 -6.94 -17.78
C GLY A 257 -6.58 -7.44 -17.60
N THR A 258 -5.62 -6.93 -18.38
CA THR A 258 -4.21 -7.29 -18.21
C THR A 258 -3.70 -6.83 -16.85
N LEU A 259 -3.13 -7.74 -16.05
CA LEU A 259 -2.44 -7.44 -14.81
C LEU A 259 -1.01 -7.01 -15.11
N THR A 260 -0.52 -5.96 -14.44
CA THR A 260 0.85 -5.45 -14.66
C THR A 260 1.62 -5.43 -13.35
N ALA A 261 2.89 -5.84 -13.38
CA ALA A 261 3.74 -5.88 -12.20
C ALA A 261 5.16 -5.40 -12.50
N GLY A 262 5.76 -4.73 -11.51
CA GLY A 262 7.18 -4.47 -11.45
C GLY A 262 7.89 -5.54 -10.62
N PHE A 263 9.08 -5.92 -11.04
CA PHE A 263 9.92 -6.88 -10.34
C PHE A 263 11.30 -6.29 -10.07
N SER A 264 11.79 -6.46 -8.85
CA SER A 264 13.21 -6.31 -8.55
C SER A 264 13.92 -7.59 -8.93
N VAL A 265 14.89 -7.51 -9.84
CA VAL A 265 15.61 -8.66 -10.36
C VAL A 265 17.10 -8.46 -10.20
N ASN A 266 17.83 -9.52 -9.84
CA ASN A 266 19.28 -9.49 -9.77
C ASN A 266 19.87 -9.86 -11.16
N ASP A 267 20.44 -8.85 -11.81
CA ASP A 267 21.20 -9.01 -13.05
C ASP A 267 22.69 -9.20 -12.73
N THR A 268 23.31 -10.21 -13.33
CA THR A 268 24.72 -10.54 -13.03
C THR A 268 25.72 -9.46 -13.41
N SER A 269 25.38 -8.57 -14.32
CA SER A 269 26.25 -7.50 -14.81
C SER A 269 25.95 -6.12 -14.19
N SER A 270 24.71 -5.89 -13.77
CA SER A 270 24.21 -4.55 -13.40
C SER A 270 23.71 -4.46 -11.94
N GLY A 271 23.68 -5.59 -11.20
CA GLY A 271 23.10 -5.64 -9.87
C GLY A 271 21.57 -5.65 -9.90
N VAL A 272 20.90 -4.92 -9.03
CA VAL A 272 19.43 -4.89 -9.01
C VAL A 272 18.90 -4.00 -10.13
N ILE A 273 17.99 -4.56 -10.92
CA ILE A 273 17.31 -3.89 -12.05
C ILE A 273 15.80 -3.92 -11.87
N ALA A 274 15.09 -3.03 -12.58
CA ALA A 274 13.64 -3.03 -12.65
C ALA A 274 13.19 -3.84 -13.88
N VAL A 275 12.37 -4.85 -13.67
CA VAL A 275 11.74 -5.64 -14.72
C VAL A 275 10.24 -5.36 -14.72
N TYR A 276 9.69 -5.19 -15.90
CA TYR A 276 8.25 -5.14 -16.14
C TYR A 276 7.76 -6.52 -16.61
N ALA A 277 6.66 -6.99 -16.03
CA ALA A 277 5.97 -8.19 -16.44
C ALA A 277 4.46 -7.98 -16.45
N TYR A 278 3.73 -8.76 -17.23
CA TYR A 278 2.29 -8.68 -17.34
C TYR A 278 1.65 -10.06 -17.51
N SER A 279 0.37 -10.16 -17.14
CA SER A 279 -0.45 -11.39 -17.26
C SER A 279 -1.79 -11.06 -17.90
N LYS A 280 -2.23 -11.90 -18.84
CA LYS A 280 -3.53 -11.78 -19.52
C LYS A 280 -4.55 -12.83 -19.08
N ASP A 281 -4.21 -13.63 -18.07
CA ASP A 281 -4.99 -14.77 -17.61
C ASP A 281 -5.17 -14.73 -16.06
N LYS A 282 -5.35 -13.54 -15.51
CA LYS A 282 -5.53 -13.33 -14.07
C LYS A 282 -4.34 -13.83 -13.22
N GLY A 283 -3.13 -13.66 -13.70
CA GLY A 283 -1.91 -14.00 -12.95
C GLY A 283 -1.58 -15.48 -12.94
N GLN A 284 -2.19 -16.30 -13.80
CA GLN A 284 -1.83 -17.73 -13.93
C GLN A 284 -0.49 -17.90 -14.66
N THR A 285 -0.31 -17.13 -15.73
CA THR A 285 0.98 -17.05 -16.45
C THR A 285 1.44 -15.60 -16.55
N TRP A 286 2.76 -15.39 -16.59
CA TRP A 286 3.37 -14.08 -16.63
C TRP A 286 4.36 -13.94 -17.77
N GLN A 287 4.24 -12.87 -18.54
CA GLN A 287 5.11 -12.55 -19.65
C GLN A 287 6.12 -11.48 -19.25
N TYR A 288 7.36 -11.66 -19.70
CA TYR A 288 8.43 -10.69 -19.55
C TYR A 288 8.24 -9.56 -20.57
N GLY A 289 7.98 -8.34 -20.10
CA GLY A 289 7.78 -7.17 -20.95
C GLY A 289 9.07 -6.40 -21.25
N GLY A 290 10.06 -6.44 -20.35
CA GLY A 290 11.31 -5.71 -20.53
C GLY A 290 11.98 -5.36 -19.22
N ALA A 291 13.17 -4.72 -19.30
CA ALA A 291 13.94 -4.31 -18.14
C ALA A 291 14.59 -2.94 -18.30
N ILE A 292 14.70 -2.21 -17.20
CA ILE A 292 15.47 -0.98 -17.09
C ILE A 292 16.72 -1.26 -16.24
N LYS A 293 17.89 -1.07 -16.84
CA LYS A 293 19.19 -1.20 -16.18
C LYS A 293 19.78 0.19 -15.97
N GLN A 294 20.17 0.49 -14.74
CA GLN A 294 20.83 1.75 -14.44
C GLN A 294 22.24 1.52 -13.90
N SER A 295 23.25 1.95 -14.64
CA SER A 295 24.62 1.74 -14.22
C SER A 295 24.96 2.53 -12.97
N GLY A 296 25.68 1.90 -12.04
CA GLY A 296 26.16 2.53 -10.81
C GLY A 296 25.08 2.87 -9.78
N GLY A 297 23.86 2.37 -9.94
CA GLY A 297 22.77 2.55 -9.02
C GLY A 297 22.10 1.23 -8.67
N THR A 298 21.61 1.11 -7.46
CA THR A 298 20.65 0.08 -7.07
C THR A 298 19.27 0.67 -7.22
N ILE A 299 18.52 0.18 -8.19
CA ILE A 299 17.08 0.44 -8.30
C ILE A 299 16.37 -0.76 -7.71
N ASN A 300 15.29 -0.50 -6.98
CA ASN A 300 14.55 -1.54 -6.28
C ASN A 300 13.06 -1.24 -6.34
N GLU A 301 12.23 -2.22 -6.03
CA GLU A 301 10.77 -2.09 -5.86
C GLU A 301 10.11 -1.21 -6.92
N PRO A 302 10.21 -1.58 -8.23
CA PRO A 302 9.47 -0.91 -9.29
C PRO A 302 7.98 -1.24 -9.19
N LYS A 303 7.11 -0.23 -9.35
CA LYS A 303 5.65 -0.41 -9.42
C LYS A 303 5.07 0.27 -10.63
N VAL A 304 4.20 -0.42 -11.35
CA VAL A 304 3.36 0.21 -12.39
C VAL A 304 2.16 0.85 -11.69
N ILE A 305 2.09 2.17 -11.70
CA ILE A 305 1.14 2.93 -10.88
C ILE A 305 -0.02 3.54 -11.64
N ALA A 306 0.11 3.69 -12.96
CA ALA A 306 -0.93 4.28 -13.80
C ALA A 306 -0.86 3.79 -15.24
N GLU A 307 -2.03 3.61 -15.83
CA GLU A 307 -2.26 3.68 -17.28
C GLU A 307 -2.65 5.11 -17.62
N LEU A 308 -1.85 5.78 -18.44
CA LEU A 308 -2.03 7.19 -18.82
C LEU A 308 -3.12 7.34 -19.88
N ASP A 309 -3.53 8.59 -20.15
CA ASP A 309 -4.59 8.88 -21.13
C ASP A 309 -4.17 8.49 -22.57
N ASP A 310 -2.87 8.47 -22.89
CA ASP A 310 -2.31 8.00 -24.15
C ASP A 310 -2.09 6.48 -24.22
N GLY A 311 -2.49 5.74 -23.18
CA GLY A 311 -2.34 4.27 -23.06
C GLY A 311 -0.95 3.81 -22.62
N LYS A 312 0.00 4.72 -22.38
CA LYS A 312 1.28 4.34 -21.79
C LYS A 312 1.15 4.03 -20.31
N LEU A 313 2.10 3.28 -19.81
CA LEU A 313 2.23 2.97 -18.39
C LEU A 313 3.23 3.91 -17.71
N LEU A 314 2.91 4.32 -16.50
CA LEU A 314 3.82 5.03 -15.60
C LEU A 314 4.32 4.05 -14.54
N MET A 315 5.64 3.86 -14.48
CA MET A 315 6.31 3.09 -13.45
C MET A 315 7.03 4.03 -12.48
N SER A 316 6.84 3.80 -11.20
CA SER A 316 7.57 4.44 -10.10
C SER A 316 8.58 3.48 -9.52
N VAL A 317 9.81 3.93 -9.25
CA VAL A 317 10.93 3.06 -8.84
C VAL A 317 11.65 3.66 -7.64
N ARG A 318 11.89 2.82 -6.63
CA ARG A 318 12.73 3.16 -5.48
C ARG A 318 14.17 3.34 -5.92
N ASN A 319 14.76 4.49 -5.61
CA ASN A 319 16.18 4.74 -5.80
C ASN A 319 16.94 4.32 -4.53
N ALA A 320 17.46 3.11 -4.55
CA ALA A 320 18.22 2.54 -3.45
C ALA A 320 19.72 2.80 -3.55
N LYS A 321 20.17 3.75 -4.37
CA LYS A 321 21.58 4.09 -4.50
C LYS A 321 22.13 4.54 -3.15
N GLN A 322 22.89 3.65 -2.53
CA GLN A 322 23.59 3.95 -1.29
C GLN A 322 25.08 3.72 -1.47
N ASN A 323 25.83 4.79 -1.43
CA ASN A 323 27.19 4.72 -0.92
C ASN A 323 27.11 5.08 0.57
N GLY A 324 26.82 4.08 1.44
CA GLY A 324 26.80 4.22 2.88
C GLY A 324 25.81 5.28 3.39
N LYS A 325 25.22 5.05 4.52
CA LYS A 325 24.36 5.93 5.34
C LYS A 325 23.60 6.98 4.55
N VAL A 326 22.30 6.74 4.35
CA VAL A 326 21.38 7.79 3.93
C VAL A 326 21.58 8.97 4.88
N ASN A 327 22.19 10.00 4.34
CA ASN A 327 22.37 11.24 5.04
C ASN A 327 21.02 11.96 4.91
N ASN A 328 20.37 12.28 6.01
CA ASN A 328 19.13 13.07 6.06
C ASN A 328 19.21 14.39 5.25
N LYS A 329 20.42 14.81 4.92
CA LYS A 329 20.70 16.04 4.15
C LYS A 329 20.61 15.86 2.63
N ASN A 330 20.57 14.63 2.10
CA ASN A 330 20.54 14.39 0.66
C ASN A 330 19.71 13.14 0.30
N PRO A 331 18.37 13.17 0.48
CA PRO A 331 17.50 12.07 0.09
C PRO A 331 17.56 11.84 -1.42
N ASN A 332 17.51 10.57 -1.84
CA ASN A 332 17.49 10.21 -3.25
C ASN A 332 16.18 10.66 -3.92
N PRO A 333 16.21 11.13 -5.16
CA PRO A 333 14.99 11.39 -5.90
C PRO A 333 14.25 10.07 -6.15
N ARG A 334 12.90 10.10 -6.17
CA ARG A 334 12.09 9.03 -6.73
C ARG A 334 12.32 8.98 -8.24
N MET A 335 12.33 7.80 -8.83
CA MET A 335 12.59 7.61 -10.24
C MET A 335 11.35 7.09 -10.95
N PHE A 336 11.18 7.48 -12.23
CA PHE A 336 10.03 7.11 -13.03
C PHE A 336 10.41 6.69 -14.45
N ALA A 337 9.53 5.89 -15.06
CA ALA A 337 9.58 5.53 -16.48
C ALA A 337 8.19 5.56 -17.09
N LYS A 338 8.09 6.01 -18.35
CA LYS A 338 6.88 5.89 -19.17
C LYS A 338 7.18 4.96 -20.36
N PHE A 339 6.30 4.01 -20.64
CA PHE A 339 6.50 3.00 -21.70
C PHE A 339 5.16 2.40 -22.15
N ASP A 340 5.14 1.73 -23.29
CA ASP A 340 3.95 1.06 -23.83
C ASP A 340 3.62 -0.21 -23.02
N ALA A 341 2.35 -0.55 -22.91
CA ALA A 341 1.87 -1.71 -22.15
C ALA A 341 2.49 -3.06 -22.61
N SER A 342 2.95 -3.15 -23.87
CA SER A 342 3.74 -4.30 -24.36
C SER A 342 5.17 -4.37 -23.80
N GLY A 343 5.67 -3.28 -23.18
CA GLY A 343 7.06 -3.13 -22.77
C GLY A 343 8.04 -2.80 -23.91
N SER A 344 7.57 -2.71 -25.15
CA SER A 344 8.43 -2.52 -26.35
C SER A 344 9.18 -1.19 -26.34
N SER A 345 8.65 -0.17 -25.66
CA SER A 345 9.25 1.16 -25.54
C SER A 345 9.85 1.44 -24.16
N MET A 346 10.20 0.41 -23.39
CA MET A 346 10.84 0.63 -22.09
C MET A 346 12.13 1.43 -22.25
N PRO A 347 12.30 2.53 -21.49
CA PRO A 347 13.50 3.35 -21.60
C PRO A 347 14.71 2.60 -21.03
N THR A 348 15.89 2.93 -21.53
CA THR A 348 17.16 2.37 -21.03
C THR A 348 17.57 2.96 -19.68
N ARG A 349 16.99 4.10 -19.30
CA ARG A 349 17.27 4.81 -18.03
C ARG A 349 15.97 5.36 -17.43
N LEU A 350 15.95 5.41 -16.10
CA LEU A 350 14.91 6.08 -15.33
C LEU A 350 15.15 7.59 -15.32
N SER A 351 14.08 8.36 -15.29
CA SER A 351 14.13 9.80 -15.08
C SER A 351 14.11 10.11 -13.59
N ASP A 352 15.05 10.94 -13.16
CA ASP A 352 15.05 11.50 -11.81
C ASP A 352 14.03 12.65 -11.75
N TRP A 353 13.17 12.61 -10.76
CA TRP A 353 12.18 13.66 -10.55
C TRP A 353 12.54 14.50 -9.33
N ASN A 354 12.14 15.77 -9.35
CA ASN A 354 12.54 16.73 -8.30
C ASN A 354 11.89 16.50 -6.94
N PHE A 355 11.11 15.45 -6.74
CA PHE A 355 10.66 15.16 -5.41
C PHE A 355 11.46 14.01 -4.79
N ARG A 356 11.87 14.25 -3.57
CA ARG A 356 12.74 13.37 -2.83
C ARG A 356 11.93 12.46 -1.93
N CYS A 357 12.36 11.24 -1.77
CA CYS A 357 11.70 10.26 -0.91
C CYS A 357 12.69 9.54 -0.01
N GLY A 358 12.17 8.91 1.00
CA GLY A 358 12.91 7.91 1.73
C GLY A 358 13.30 6.75 0.81
N ASN A 359 14.34 6.03 1.21
CA ASN A 359 14.76 4.80 0.53
C ASN A 359 13.81 3.65 0.94
N VAL A 360 12.56 3.72 0.49
CA VAL A 360 11.48 2.79 0.83
C VAL A 360 10.61 2.54 -0.38
N ASP A 361 9.79 1.48 -0.29
CA ASP A 361 8.70 1.25 -1.23
C ASP A 361 7.67 2.38 -1.16
N ALA A 362 6.90 2.55 -2.22
CA ALA A 362 5.88 3.59 -2.37
C ALA A 362 4.84 3.15 -3.40
N GLU A 363 3.64 3.68 -3.29
CA GLU A 363 2.51 3.31 -4.13
C GLU A 363 1.98 4.52 -4.90
N GLY A 364 1.30 4.25 -6.03
CA GLY A 364 0.58 5.29 -6.75
C GLY A 364 -0.69 4.75 -7.41
N VAL A 365 -1.63 5.66 -7.71
CA VAL A 365 -2.90 5.33 -8.33
C VAL A 365 -3.42 6.49 -9.16
N VAL A 366 -4.15 6.20 -10.24
CA VAL A 366 -4.98 7.21 -10.91
C VAL A 366 -6.18 7.50 -10.04
N TRP A 367 -6.29 8.73 -9.56
CA TRP A 367 -7.40 9.17 -8.69
C TRP A 367 -8.61 9.63 -9.46
N THR A 368 -8.39 10.45 -10.47
CA THR A 368 -9.45 10.96 -11.35
C THR A 368 -9.01 10.93 -12.79
N ARG A 369 -9.98 10.85 -13.70
CA ARG A 369 -9.75 11.01 -15.14
C ARG A 369 -10.55 12.20 -15.66
N LYS A 370 -9.99 12.93 -16.62
CA LYS A 370 -10.61 14.14 -17.20
C LYS A 370 -11.94 13.90 -17.92
N ASN A 371 -12.20 12.66 -18.33
CA ASN A 371 -13.48 12.29 -18.94
C ASN A 371 -14.60 12.05 -17.92
N GLU A 372 -14.26 11.86 -16.65
CA GLU A 372 -15.21 11.61 -15.54
C GLU A 372 -15.25 12.76 -14.54
N GLN A 373 -14.13 13.45 -14.40
CA GLN A 373 -13.93 14.58 -13.51
C GLN A 373 -13.45 15.81 -14.31
N ASP A 374 -12.91 16.82 -13.65
CA ASP A 374 -12.37 18.02 -14.27
C ASP A 374 -11.02 17.80 -14.97
N ILE A 375 -10.11 17.06 -14.30
CA ILE A 375 -8.77 16.74 -14.79
C ILE A 375 -8.35 15.34 -14.37
N THR A 376 -7.36 14.77 -15.06
CA THR A 376 -6.69 13.55 -14.60
C THR A 376 -5.75 13.88 -13.45
N ARG A 377 -5.90 13.16 -12.31
CA ARG A 377 -5.01 13.25 -11.16
C ARG A 377 -4.39 11.88 -10.89
N ILE A 378 -3.09 11.88 -10.66
CA ILE A 378 -2.35 10.71 -10.16
C ILE A 378 -1.87 11.03 -8.76
N LEU A 379 -2.13 10.11 -7.83
CA LEU A 379 -1.60 10.18 -6.47
C LEU A 379 -0.39 9.29 -6.32
N HIS A 380 0.54 9.71 -5.45
CA HIS A 380 1.70 8.93 -5.08
C HIS A 380 1.97 9.07 -3.58
N ILE A 381 1.82 7.98 -2.83
CA ILE A 381 2.07 7.93 -1.38
C ILE A 381 3.47 7.39 -1.10
N GLN A 382 4.19 8.03 -0.19
CA GLN A 382 5.51 7.58 0.24
C GLN A 382 5.94 8.20 1.56
N ALA A 383 6.82 7.50 2.28
CA ALA A 383 7.58 8.09 3.39
C ALA A 383 8.62 9.08 2.86
N GLY A 384 8.88 10.10 3.61
CA GLY A 384 9.86 11.15 3.26
C GLY A 384 9.33 12.56 3.50
N PRO A 385 10.13 13.60 3.25
CA PRO A 385 11.24 13.66 2.30
C PRO A 385 12.58 13.11 2.80
N ASN A 386 12.72 12.88 4.08
CA ASN A 386 14.01 12.52 4.69
C ASN A 386 13.93 11.08 5.20
N TYR A 387 14.53 10.13 4.49
CA TYR A 387 14.56 8.74 4.89
C TYR A 387 13.13 8.19 5.17
N ARG A 388 12.89 7.51 6.27
CA ARG A 388 11.59 6.95 6.71
C ARG A 388 10.88 7.90 7.67
N ASN A 389 10.89 9.19 7.37
CA ASN A 389 10.37 10.24 8.26
C ASN A 389 9.27 11.05 7.59
N GLY A 390 8.08 11.04 8.19
CA GLY A 390 6.87 11.60 7.63
C GLY A 390 6.23 10.69 6.58
N LEU A 391 4.98 10.96 6.25
CA LEU A 391 4.20 10.28 5.20
C LEU A 391 3.45 11.31 4.39
N ARG A 392 3.64 11.29 3.07
CA ARG A 392 3.06 12.29 2.16
C ARG A 392 2.34 11.64 1.00
N LEU A 393 1.23 12.25 0.63
CA LEU A 393 0.46 11.94 -0.56
C LEU A 393 0.70 13.04 -1.60
N TYR A 394 1.52 12.77 -2.61
CA TYR A 394 1.83 13.70 -3.69
C TYR A 394 0.77 13.64 -4.79
N ILE A 395 0.51 14.76 -5.45
CA ILE A 395 -0.52 14.92 -6.46
C ILE A 395 0.13 15.40 -7.76
N SER A 396 -0.12 14.66 -8.84
CA SER A 396 0.17 15.06 -10.21
C SER A 396 -1.13 15.39 -10.94
N THR A 397 -1.10 16.46 -11.75
CA THR A 397 -2.19 16.87 -12.64
C THR A 397 -1.76 16.92 -14.11
N ASP A 398 -0.58 16.42 -14.42
CA ASP A 398 0.07 16.37 -15.72
C ASP A 398 0.52 14.95 -16.09
N GLU A 399 -0.31 13.97 -15.73
CA GLU A 399 -0.09 12.55 -16.02
C GLU A 399 1.25 12.01 -15.49
N GLY A 400 1.59 12.39 -14.27
CA GLY A 400 2.81 11.95 -13.61
C GLY A 400 4.08 12.55 -14.21
N THR A 401 3.98 13.68 -14.95
CA THR A 401 5.15 14.43 -15.41
C THR A 401 5.79 15.21 -14.26
N THR A 402 5.00 15.78 -13.37
CA THR A 402 5.45 16.39 -12.12
C THR A 402 4.50 16.04 -10.97
N PHE A 403 5.00 16.23 -9.73
CA PHE A 403 4.21 16.10 -8.50
C PHE A 403 4.43 17.35 -7.64
N PRO A 404 3.87 18.50 -8.03
CA PRO A 404 4.21 19.80 -7.45
C PRO A 404 3.60 20.05 -6.07
N THR A 405 2.55 19.32 -5.71
CA THR A 405 1.82 19.48 -4.45
C THR A 405 1.72 18.18 -3.69
N TYR A 406 1.58 18.28 -2.37
CA TYR A 406 1.34 17.13 -1.52
C TYR A 406 0.41 17.47 -0.36
N PHE A 407 -0.22 16.43 0.17
CA PHE A 407 -0.93 16.41 1.43
C PHE A 407 -0.07 15.67 2.46
N SER A 408 0.16 16.28 3.63
CA SER A 408 0.93 15.65 4.70
C SER A 408 0.00 14.76 5.53
N ILE A 409 0.25 13.46 5.53
CA ILE A 409 -0.46 12.49 6.38
C ILE A 409 0.22 12.46 7.76
N LEU A 410 1.56 12.42 7.76
CA LEU A 410 2.40 12.55 8.94
C LEU A 410 3.48 13.60 8.65
N ASP A 411 3.61 14.56 9.55
CA ASP A 411 4.68 15.54 9.44
C ASP A 411 6.02 14.93 9.80
N SER A 412 7.05 15.32 9.04
CA SER A 412 8.42 14.97 9.36
C SER A 412 8.95 15.92 10.42
N THR A 413 9.38 15.38 11.55
CA THR A 413 10.13 16.14 12.55
C THR A 413 11.62 15.84 12.41
N GLU A 414 12.50 16.82 12.66
CA GLU A 414 13.97 16.61 12.58
C GLU A 414 14.49 15.56 13.59
N LYS A 415 13.67 15.17 14.54
CA LYS A 415 14.04 14.29 15.66
C LYS A 415 13.59 12.84 15.50
N GLU A 416 12.63 12.57 14.61
CA GLU A 416 12.12 11.22 14.38
C GLU A 416 12.75 10.62 13.12
N ILE A 417 13.48 9.52 13.28
CA ILE A 417 14.25 8.91 12.19
C ILE A 417 13.40 7.94 11.38
N ASP A 418 12.36 7.33 11.95
CA ASP A 418 11.59 6.23 11.36
C ASP A 418 10.09 6.35 11.63
N SER A 419 9.45 7.51 11.36
CA SER A 419 8.02 7.70 11.67
C SER A 419 7.08 6.96 10.70
N ALA A 420 7.50 6.65 9.48
CA ALA A 420 6.75 5.86 8.51
C ALA A 420 7.67 5.10 7.56
N CYS A 421 7.17 4.02 6.94
CA CYS A 421 7.94 3.21 6.02
C CYS A 421 7.14 2.88 4.75
N TYR A 422 6.79 1.62 4.51
CA TYR A 422 6.04 1.17 3.34
C TYR A 422 4.60 1.66 3.41
N SER A 423 4.02 1.94 2.24
CA SER A 423 2.66 2.45 2.15
C SER A 423 1.97 2.00 0.88
N SER A 424 0.65 1.81 0.97
CA SER A 424 -0.23 1.46 -0.14
C SER A 424 -1.48 2.32 -0.09
N LEU A 425 -2.14 2.54 -1.25
CA LEU A 425 -3.38 3.29 -1.34
C LEU A 425 -4.28 2.74 -2.44
N ASP A 426 -5.58 3.01 -2.30
CA ASP A 426 -6.56 2.79 -3.37
C ASP A 426 -7.67 3.83 -3.34
N VAL A 427 -8.48 3.86 -4.40
CA VAL A 427 -9.58 4.80 -4.60
C VAL A 427 -10.90 4.09 -4.41
N CYS A 428 -11.76 4.60 -3.53
CA CYS A 428 -13.12 4.12 -3.37
C CYS A 428 -14.02 4.64 -4.50
N GLY A 429 -15.13 3.95 -4.75
CA GLY A 429 -16.07 4.36 -5.80
C GLY A 429 -16.68 5.75 -5.63
N ASP A 430 -16.71 6.27 -4.39
CA ASP A 430 -17.10 7.65 -4.09
C ASP A 430 -15.95 8.67 -4.21
N GLY A 431 -14.81 8.24 -4.74
CA GLY A 431 -13.62 9.09 -4.92
C GLY A 431 -12.82 9.37 -3.63
N THR A 432 -13.22 8.80 -2.49
CA THR A 432 -12.39 8.87 -1.29
C THR A 432 -11.15 7.99 -1.45
N ILE A 433 -10.07 8.36 -0.80
CA ILE A 433 -8.79 7.66 -0.83
C ILE A 433 -8.64 6.89 0.47
N VAL A 434 -8.30 5.63 0.36
CA VAL A 434 -7.89 4.79 1.48
C VAL A 434 -6.39 4.58 1.45
N THR A 435 -5.74 4.65 2.60
CA THR A 435 -4.31 4.43 2.76
C THR A 435 -4.05 3.39 3.83
N LEU A 436 -3.01 2.59 3.62
CA LEU A 436 -2.49 1.65 4.60
C LEU A 436 -0.97 1.82 4.65
N ALA A 437 -0.42 2.12 5.81
CA ALA A 437 0.99 2.43 5.93
C ALA A 437 1.62 1.81 7.18
N GLU A 438 2.91 1.52 7.08
CA GLU A 438 3.76 1.24 8.23
C GLU A 438 4.04 2.56 8.95
N GLU A 439 3.62 2.68 10.20
CA GLU A 439 3.87 3.84 11.04
C GLU A 439 4.54 3.40 12.33
N HIS A 440 5.51 4.22 12.78
CA HIS A 440 6.27 3.89 13.97
C HIS A 440 5.35 3.81 15.18
N SER A 441 5.39 2.68 15.86
CA SER A 441 4.65 2.48 17.08
C SER A 441 5.10 3.45 18.18
N PRO A 442 4.19 4.06 18.96
CA PRO A 442 4.52 5.03 20.01
C PRO A 442 5.52 4.54 21.06
N ASN A 443 5.69 3.23 21.19
CA ASN A 443 6.56 2.62 22.20
C ASN A 443 7.87 2.04 21.64
N GLY A 444 8.24 2.37 20.39
CA GLY A 444 9.52 2.21 20.10
C GLY A 444 10.25 1.67 18.92
N GLN A 445 10.28 0.47 18.49
CA GLN A 445 11.30 -0.04 17.54
C GLN A 445 10.73 -0.64 16.25
N TYR A 446 9.40 -0.68 16.11
CA TYR A 446 8.70 -1.43 15.07
C TYR A 446 7.56 -0.61 14.50
N TYR A 447 7.00 -1.08 13.38
CA TYR A 447 5.87 -0.44 12.72
C TYR A 447 4.57 -1.16 13.06
N ASP A 448 3.51 -0.37 13.25
CA ASP A 448 2.14 -0.83 13.16
C ASP A 448 1.61 -0.57 11.75
N ILE A 449 0.61 -1.31 11.32
CA ILE A 449 -0.05 -1.07 10.04
C ILE A 449 -1.32 -0.25 10.28
N VAL A 450 -1.30 0.99 9.78
CA VAL A 450 -2.29 2.02 10.10
C VAL A 450 -3.11 2.39 8.88
N PHE A 451 -4.42 2.40 9.07
CA PHE A 451 -5.41 2.78 8.06
C PHE A 451 -5.88 4.22 8.23
N ARG A 452 -6.08 4.90 7.09
CA ARG A 452 -6.78 6.19 7.02
C ARG A 452 -7.62 6.29 5.74
N ARG A 453 -8.62 7.17 5.77
CA ARG A 453 -9.46 7.50 4.61
C ARG A 453 -9.70 9.01 4.55
N TYR A 454 -9.64 9.59 3.35
CA TYR A 454 -9.78 11.02 3.08
C TYR A 454 -10.65 11.28 1.87
N ASN A 455 -11.33 12.43 1.82
CA ASN A 455 -11.97 12.88 0.60
C ASN A 455 -11.09 13.86 -0.21
N MET A 456 -11.54 14.21 -1.41
CA MET A 456 -10.81 15.13 -2.30
C MET A 456 -10.71 16.53 -1.70
N PHE A 457 -11.77 17.00 -1.06
CA PHE A 457 -11.80 18.33 -0.46
C PHE A 457 -10.71 18.49 0.61
N ASP A 458 -10.53 17.49 1.46
CA ASP A 458 -9.52 17.51 2.50
C ASP A 458 -8.09 17.46 1.92
N ILE A 459 -7.81 16.48 1.04
CA ILE A 459 -6.51 16.32 0.40
C ILE A 459 -6.10 17.56 -0.40
N THR A 460 -7.04 18.21 -1.08
CA THR A 460 -6.77 19.39 -1.90
C THR A 460 -6.91 20.70 -1.12
N GLN A 461 -7.17 20.67 0.18
CA GLN A 461 -7.37 21.83 1.02
C GLN A 461 -8.48 22.76 0.48
N GLY A 462 -9.62 22.17 0.14
CA GLY A 462 -10.80 22.88 -0.36
C GLY A 462 -10.75 23.30 -1.85
N LYS A 463 -9.67 22.95 -2.59
CA LYS A 463 -9.51 23.40 -3.99
C LYS A 463 -10.26 22.53 -4.99
N ALA A 464 -10.64 21.30 -4.64
CA ALA A 464 -11.39 20.41 -5.53
C ALA A 464 -12.40 19.56 -4.75
N VAL A 465 -13.47 19.17 -5.43
CA VAL A 465 -14.54 18.30 -4.93
C VAL A 465 -14.73 17.17 -5.94
N TYR A 466 -14.83 15.94 -5.43
CA TYR A 466 -15.12 14.79 -6.28
C TYR A 466 -16.56 14.86 -6.76
N LYS A 467 -16.76 14.88 -8.09
CA LYS A 467 -18.09 14.93 -8.72
C LYS A 467 -18.63 13.51 -8.84
N THR A 468 -19.81 13.30 -8.31
CA THR A 468 -20.50 12.02 -8.33
C THR A 468 -21.86 12.18 -8.98
N GLU A 469 -21.98 11.86 -10.26
CA GLU A 469 -23.22 11.99 -11.02
C GLU A 469 -24.37 11.15 -10.44
N TRP A 470 -24.03 10.06 -9.78
CA TRP A 470 -24.99 9.12 -9.19
C TRP A 470 -25.61 9.59 -7.87
N TYR A 471 -25.11 10.68 -7.27
CA TYR A 471 -25.77 11.29 -6.10
C TYR A 471 -26.98 12.15 -6.45
N LYS A 472 -27.16 12.52 -7.70
CA LYS A 472 -28.24 13.44 -8.10
C LYS A 472 -29.63 12.91 -7.76
N ASP A 473 -29.78 11.62 -7.63
CA ASP A 473 -31.06 10.95 -7.46
C ASP A 473 -31.21 10.18 -6.15
N ILE A 474 -30.27 10.30 -5.22
CA ILE A 474 -30.43 9.79 -3.85
C ILE A 474 -31.16 10.86 -3.05
N LYS A 475 -32.37 10.56 -2.59
CA LYS A 475 -33.17 11.41 -1.68
C LYS A 475 -32.90 11.05 -0.24
#